data_78c460d03525d2469ed066c1f705c86b
#
_entry.id   78c460d03525d2469ed066c1f705c86b
#
_cell.length_a   1.000
_cell.length_b   1.000
_cell.length_c   1.000
_cell.angle_alpha   90.00
_cell.angle_beta   90.00
_cell.angle_gamma   90.00
#
_symmetry.space_group_name_H-M   'P 1'
#
loop_
_entity.id
_entity.type
_entity.pdbx_description
1 polymer ?
#
loop_
_entity_poly.entity_id
_entity_poly.type
_entity_poly.pdbx_seq_one_letter_code
_entity_poly.pdbx_strand_id
1 'polypeptide(L)'
;MTWMVYGANGYTGRLIAELAVQRGERPILAGRSLEKVEPIAAALGLEHRAFGLDQARTNLEDVDAVVHCAGPFSRTSGAMVDACLKTRTHYLDITGEIDVFESIGLRDDDARKAGIVLLPGAGFDVVPTDCLAAILKNALPSATHLDLAFVVGGGASAGTTKTSVEGAAVGGRIRVNGELRSVRISHRRRTASFRSGPREVGSIPWGDVSTAYRSTGIPNITTFTTVPGLLGQLQQVFAPVLRTSLVQTVAKTVAGKVKGPDERKRANTRAEVFGEAWDAQTRVECAITTPNAYSLTADSVLRAIAKIDGVAPGSHTPSSAFGADFVRELDGVVASEVRFTS
;
A
#
# COMPACT_ATOMS: atom_id res chain seq x y z
N MET A 1 5.25 15.88 -17.84
CA MET A 1 6.02 15.19 -16.77
C MET A 1 6.54 13.86 -17.28
N THR A 2 7.86 13.65 -17.23
CA THR A 2 8.49 12.36 -17.56
C THR A 2 8.48 11.48 -16.31
N TRP A 3 7.88 10.29 -16.38
CA TRP A 3 7.81 9.41 -15.20
C TRP A 3 8.19 7.97 -15.52
N MET A 4 8.61 7.23 -14.51
CA MET A 4 9.19 5.90 -14.64
C MET A 4 8.46 4.89 -13.76
N VAL A 5 8.28 3.66 -14.25
CA VAL A 5 7.87 2.49 -13.44
C VAL A 5 9.11 1.63 -13.20
N TYR A 6 9.67 1.65 -11.99
CA TYR A 6 10.76 0.76 -11.60
C TYR A 6 10.22 -0.54 -11.02
N GLY A 7 10.65 -1.66 -11.55
CA GLY A 7 10.05 -2.98 -11.25
C GLY A 7 8.90 -3.33 -12.21
N ALA A 8 8.92 -2.78 -13.42
CA ALA A 8 7.92 -2.95 -14.46
C ALA A 8 7.71 -4.42 -14.89
N ASN A 9 8.69 -5.30 -14.69
CA ASN A 9 8.56 -6.74 -14.94
C ASN A 9 7.81 -7.50 -13.82
N GLY A 10 7.49 -6.84 -12.71
CA GLY A 10 6.62 -7.36 -11.66
C GLY A 10 5.15 -7.34 -12.08
N TYR A 11 4.32 -8.12 -11.38
CA TYR A 11 2.89 -8.22 -11.69
C TYR A 11 2.18 -6.84 -11.67
N THR A 12 2.33 -6.09 -10.58
CA THR A 12 1.68 -4.78 -10.43
C THR A 12 2.31 -3.72 -11.34
N GLY A 13 3.65 -3.69 -11.45
CA GLY A 13 4.32 -2.73 -12.33
C GLY A 13 3.91 -2.89 -13.80
N ARG A 14 3.69 -4.13 -14.25
CA ARG A 14 3.16 -4.41 -15.59
C ARG A 14 1.72 -3.90 -15.75
N LEU A 15 0.84 -4.12 -14.77
CA LEU A 15 -0.54 -3.62 -14.82
C LEU A 15 -0.60 -2.08 -14.87
N ILE A 16 0.26 -1.40 -14.10
CA ILE A 16 0.38 0.06 -14.15
C ILE A 16 0.81 0.51 -15.55
N ALA A 17 1.82 -0.14 -16.15
CA ALA A 17 2.28 0.19 -17.49
C ALA A 17 1.22 -0.04 -18.58
N GLU A 18 0.51 -1.16 -18.52
CA GLU A 18 -0.58 -1.50 -19.43
C GLU A 18 -1.73 -0.46 -19.34
N LEU A 19 -2.15 -0.11 -18.12
CA LEU A 19 -3.20 0.90 -17.92
C LEU A 19 -2.74 2.31 -18.32
N ALA A 20 -1.47 2.66 -18.10
CA ALA A 20 -0.89 3.92 -18.54
C ALA A 20 -1.01 4.09 -20.06
N VAL A 21 -0.61 3.07 -20.82
CA VAL A 21 -0.73 3.09 -22.29
C VAL A 21 -2.19 3.20 -22.74
N GLN A 22 -3.11 2.47 -22.08
CA GLN A 22 -4.55 2.57 -22.37
C GLN A 22 -5.10 3.99 -22.15
N ARG A 23 -4.51 4.75 -21.22
CA ARG A 23 -4.87 6.16 -20.93
C ARG A 23 -4.06 7.18 -21.72
N GLY A 24 -3.23 6.73 -22.67
CA GLY A 24 -2.41 7.61 -23.52
C GLY A 24 -1.11 8.08 -22.87
N GLU A 25 -0.76 7.57 -21.69
CA GLU A 25 0.47 7.86 -20.98
C GLU A 25 1.64 6.99 -21.51
N ARG A 26 2.86 7.49 -21.39
CA ARG A 26 4.04 6.81 -21.90
C ARG A 26 5.18 6.80 -20.85
N PRO A 27 5.06 6.01 -19.80
CA PRO A 27 6.11 5.90 -18.78
C PRO A 27 7.37 5.20 -19.33
N ILE A 28 8.51 5.51 -18.74
CA ILE A 28 9.73 4.74 -18.91
C ILE A 28 9.60 3.46 -18.06
N LEU A 29 9.82 2.30 -18.65
CA LEU A 29 9.80 1.03 -17.93
C LEU A 29 11.20 0.68 -17.43
N ALA A 30 11.37 0.41 -16.14
CA ALA A 30 12.68 0.12 -15.59
C ALA A 30 12.69 -1.10 -14.65
N GLY A 31 13.88 -1.68 -14.50
CA GLY A 31 14.12 -2.80 -13.62
C GLY A 31 15.58 -3.28 -13.71
N ARG A 32 15.95 -4.27 -12.90
CA ARG A 32 17.34 -4.76 -12.83
C ARG A 32 17.80 -5.61 -14.03
N SER A 33 16.87 -6.22 -14.77
CA SER A 33 17.18 -7.18 -15.84
C SER A 33 16.61 -6.67 -17.15
N LEU A 34 17.50 -6.37 -18.11
CA LEU A 34 17.13 -5.97 -19.46
C LEU A 34 16.25 -7.04 -20.13
N GLU A 35 16.64 -8.29 -20.06
CA GLU A 35 15.91 -9.43 -20.64
C GLU A 35 14.44 -9.52 -20.18
N LYS A 36 14.12 -8.97 -19.00
CA LYS A 36 12.77 -9.00 -18.43
C LYS A 36 11.97 -7.74 -18.71
N VAL A 37 12.62 -6.59 -18.84
CA VAL A 37 11.95 -5.29 -19.03
C VAL A 37 11.75 -5.00 -20.51
N GLU A 38 12.76 -5.24 -21.34
CA GLU A 38 12.75 -4.93 -22.78
C GLU A 38 11.55 -5.57 -23.53
N PRO A 39 11.22 -6.86 -23.37
CA PRO A 39 10.09 -7.45 -24.07
C PRO A 39 8.75 -6.80 -23.71
N ILE A 40 8.58 -6.36 -22.46
CA ILE A 40 7.36 -5.69 -22.00
C ILE A 40 7.28 -4.29 -22.62
N ALA A 41 8.39 -3.56 -22.57
CA ALA A 41 8.47 -2.22 -23.16
C ALA A 41 8.26 -2.23 -24.66
N ALA A 42 8.87 -3.18 -25.38
CA ALA A 42 8.68 -3.35 -26.81
C ALA A 42 7.22 -3.66 -27.17
N ALA A 43 6.57 -4.56 -26.41
CA ALA A 43 5.16 -4.89 -26.63
C ALA A 43 4.21 -3.70 -26.40
N LEU A 44 4.58 -2.75 -25.52
CA LEU A 44 3.80 -1.56 -25.20
C LEU A 44 4.28 -0.32 -25.98
N GLY A 45 5.35 -0.42 -26.76
CA GLY A 45 5.97 0.68 -27.49
C GLY A 45 6.54 1.77 -26.58
N LEU A 46 7.10 1.39 -25.43
CA LEU A 46 7.62 2.30 -24.39
C LEU A 46 9.15 2.29 -24.34
N GLU A 47 9.73 3.40 -23.85
CA GLU A 47 11.14 3.46 -23.49
C GLU A 47 11.44 2.52 -22.30
N HIS A 48 12.66 1.98 -22.24
CA HIS A 48 13.08 1.14 -21.12
C HIS A 48 14.50 1.44 -20.66
N ARG A 49 14.77 1.15 -19.37
CA ARG A 49 16.08 1.25 -18.74
C ARG A 49 16.34 0.02 -17.86
N ALA A 50 17.56 -0.49 -17.88
CA ALA A 50 17.95 -1.61 -17.03
C ALA A 50 19.09 -1.17 -16.10
N PHE A 51 18.83 -1.09 -14.79
CA PHE A 51 19.80 -0.67 -13.79
C PHE A 51 19.51 -1.23 -12.40
N GLY A 52 20.58 -1.37 -11.59
CA GLY A 52 20.47 -1.65 -10.16
C GLY A 52 20.22 -0.38 -9.35
N LEU A 53 19.80 -0.53 -8.10
CA LEU A 53 19.50 0.62 -7.22
C LEU A 53 20.76 1.48 -6.92
N ASP A 54 21.95 0.93 -7.02
CA ASP A 54 23.22 1.62 -6.94
C ASP A 54 23.42 2.64 -8.08
N GLN A 55 22.76 2.43 -9.22
CA GLN A 55 22.77 3.31 -10.38
C GLN A 55 21.50 4.19 -10.49
N ALA A 56 20.61 4.13 -9.50
CA ALA A 56 19.32 4.82 -9.55
C ALA A 56 19.48 6.33 -9.75
N ARG A 57 20.47 6.95 -9.07
CA ARG A 57 20.72 8.40 -9.20
C ARG A 57 20.93 8.83 -10.66
N THR A 58 21.84 8.18 -11.38
CA THR A 58 22.16 8.55 -12.77
C THR A 58 20.96 8.32 -13.71
N ASN A 59 20.15 7.27 -13.42
CA ASN A 59 19.00 6.92 -14.26
C ASN A 59 17.73 7.72 -13.95
N LEU A 60 17.77 8.57 -12.92
CA LEU A 60 16.65 9.46 -12.55
C LEU A 60 16.92 10.94 -12.86
N GLU A 61 18.08 11.32 -13.41
CA GLU A 61 18.46 12.73 -13.63
C GLU A 61 17.50 13.48 -14.60
N ASP A 62 16.83 12.77 -15.50
CA ASP A 62 15.87 13.29 -16.47
C ASP A 62 14.42 12.80 -16.21
N VAL A 63 14.14 12.35 -14.99
CA VAL A 63 12.84 11.78 -14.58
C VAL A 63 12.20 12.65 -13.50
N ASP A 64 11.00 13.13 -13.74
CA ASP A 64 10.27 13.96 -12.79
C ASP A 64 9.64 13.15 -11.64
N ALA A 65 9.18 11.91 -11.92
CA ALA A 65 8.59 11.04 -10.91
C ALA A 65 8.92 9.56 -11.14
N VAL A 66 9.13 8.80 -10.07
CA VAL A 66 9.29 7.34 -10.12
C VAL A 66 8.22 6.63 -9.31
N VAL A 67 7.59 5.63 -9.92
CA VAL A 67 6.71 4.65 -9.27
C VAL A 67 7.53 3.40 -8.99
N HIS A 68 7.88 3.20 -7.73
CA HIS A 68 8.71 2.08 -7.30
C HIS A 68 7.84 0.85 -6.99
N CYS A 69 7.93 -0.18 -7.84
CA CYS A 69 7.18 -1.44 -7.73
C CYS A 69 8.06 -2.66 -7.40
N ALA A 70 9.32 -2.47 -7.04
CA ALA A 70 10.29 -3.55 -6.84
C ALA A 70 10.50 -3.88 -5.36
N GLY A 71 9.57 -4.62 -4.75
CA GLY A 71 9.72 -5.11 -3.38
C GLY A 71 10.77 -6.24 -3.21
N PRO A 72 11.13 -6.61 -1.96
CA PRO A 72 10.58 -6.08 -0.71
C PRO A 72 11.07 -4.65 -0.45
N PHE A 73 10.15 -3.78 -0.08
CA PHE A 73 10.41 -2.34 0.03
C PHE A 73 11.35 -1.99 1.19
N SER A 74 11.35 -2.79 2.27
CA SER A 74 12.32 -2.69 3.37
C SER A 74 13.79 -2.76 2.92
N ARG A 75 14.06 -3.33 1.72
CA ARG A 75 15.41 -3.44 1.15
C ARG A 75 15.67 -2.49 0.00
N THR A 76 14.64 -1.95 -0.59
CA THR A 76 14.76 -1.22 -1.87
C THR A 76 14.36 0.23 -1.79
N SER A 77 13.43 0.59 -0.90
CA SER A 77 12.91 1.97 -0.81
C SER A 77 13.97 2.99 -0.40
N GLY A 78 14.82 2.68 0.58
CA GLY A 78 15.81 3.63 1.07
C GLY A 78 16.77 4.13 -0.03
N ALA A 79 17.33 3.20 -0.82
CA ALA A 79 18.22 3.57 -1.92
C ALA A 79 17.51 4.38 -3.02
N MET A 80 16.27 4.02 -3.34
CA MET A 80 15.46 4.75 -4.32
C MET A 80 15.09 6.16 -3.82
N VAL A 81 14.66 6.29 -2.57
CA VAL A 81 14.36 7.60 -1.94
C VAL A 81 15.62 8.48 -1.90
N ASP A 82 16.77 7.92 -1.55
CA ASP A 82 18.03 8.67 -1.55
C ASP A 82 18.41 9.18 -2.95
N ALA A 83 18.16 8.39 -3.98
CA ALA A 83 18.34 8.81 -5.37
C ALA A 83 17.36 9.94 -5.72
N CYS A 84 16.07 9.78 -5.42
CA CYS A 84 15.02 10.79 -5.67
C CYS A 84 15.33 12.15 -5.01
N LEU A 85 15.76 12.14 -3.76
CA LEU A 85 16.17 13.37 -3.05
C LEU A 85 17.33 14.09 -3.73
N LYS A 86 18.26 13.35 -4.32
CA LYS A 86 19.43 13.91 -5.01
C LYS A 86 19.11 14.43 -6.40
N THR A 87 18.20 13.78 -7.12
CA THR A 87 17.81 14.14 -8.49
C THR A 87 16.60 15.06 -8.56
N ARG A 88 15.94 15.32 -7.42
CA ARG A 88 14.68 16.07 -7.32
C ARG A 88 13.54 15.39 -8.07
N THR A 89 13.50 14.07 -8.02
CA THR A 89 12.45 13.23 -8.61
C THR A 89 11.39 12.91 -7.56
N HIS A 90 10.11 13.08 -7.85
CA HIS A 90 9.03 12.64 -6.96
C HIS A 90 9.05 11.12 -6.78
N TYR A 91 8.82 10.65 -5.57
CA TYR A 91 8.80 9.23 -5.23
C TYR A 91 7.41 8.75 -4.90
N LEU A 92 6.97 7.68 -5.57
CA LEU A 92 5.78 6.93 -5.21
C LEU A 92 6.16 5.45 -5.09
N ASP A 93 5.50 4.72 -4.19
CA ASP A 93 5.59 3.27 -4.16
C ASP A 93 4.23 2.63 -3.83
N ILE A 94 4.20 1.31 -3.82
CA ILE A 94 3.00 0.52 -3.52
C ILE A 94 3.21 -0.38 -2.30
N THR A 95 4.02 0.09 -1.34
CA THR A 95 4.31 -0.65 -0.10
C THR A 95 3.10 -0.77 0.81
N GLY A 96 3.06 -1.83 1.61
CA GLY A 96 2.22 -2.01 2.79
C GLY A 96 3.05 -2.20 4.07
N GLU A 97 4.38 -1.97 4.00
CA GLU A 97 5.34 -2.28 5.06
C GLU A 97 5.45 -1.14 6.08
N ILE A 98 5.06 -1.39 7.34
CA ILE A 98 5.04 -0.38 8.43
C ILE A 98 6.38 0.34 8.57
N ASP A 99 7.49 -0.42 8.61
CA ASP A 99 8.82 0.15 8.82
C ASP A 99 9.28 1.03 7.64
N VAL A 100 8.76 0.78 6.43
CA VAL A 100 9.00 1.63 5.26
C VAL A 100 8.27 2.96 5.43
N PHE A 101 7.00 2.95 5.86
CA PHE A 101 6.24 4.18 6.13
C PHE A 101 6.89 5.04 7.21
N GLU A 102 7.30 4.42 8.33
CA GLU A 102 7.98 5.15 9.41
C GLU A 102 9.31 5.75 8.91
N SER A 103 10.13 4.98 8.17
CA SER A 103 11.43 5.46 7.66
C SER A 103 11.30 6.58 6.63
N ILE A 104 10.36 6.48 5.68
CA ILE A 104 10.11 7.52 4.69
C ILE A 104 9.50 8.75 5.37
N GLY A 105 8.67 8.55 6.38
CA GLY A 105 8.11 9.62 7.19
C GLY A 105 9.14 10.51 7.86
N LEU A 106 10.27 9.94 8.29
CA LEU A 106 11.40 10.69 8.87
C LEU A 106 12.16 11.54 7.84
N ARG A 107 11.91 11.37 6.53
CA ARG A 107 12.56 12.11 5.44
C ARG A 107 11.73 13.33 4.97
N ASP A 108 10.70 13.74 5.74
CA ASP A 108 9.82 14.86 5.39
C ASP A 108 10.61 16.16 5.14
N ASP A 109 11.48 16.54 6.07
CA ASP A 109 12.33 17.73 5.94
C ASP A 109 13.29 17.66 4.75
N ASP A 110 13.85 16.48 4.47
CA ASP A 110 14.70 16.27 3.30
C ASP A 110 13.92 16.45 2.00
N ALA A 111 12.71 15.91 1.95
CA ALA A 111 11.82 16.05 0.80
C ALA A 111 11.40 17.51 0.57
N ARG A 112 11.07 18.24 1.63
CA ARG A 112 10.79 19.69 1.57
C ARG A 112 11.98 20.49 1.03
N LYS A 113 13.18 20.21 1.51
CA LYS A 113 14.39 20.86 1.04
C LYS A 113 14.73 20.53 -0.42
N ALA A 114 14.47 19.30 -0.85
CA ALA A 114 14.66 18.87 -2.23
C ALA A 114 13.56 19.38 -3.19
N GLY A 115 12.43 19.85 -2.67
CA GLY A 115 11.28 20.30 -3.45
C GLY A 115 10.48 19.13 -4.07
N ILE A 116 10.48 17.95 -3.44
CA ILE A 116 9.81 16.75 -3.96
C ILE A 116 8.75 16.21 -3.00
N VAL A 117 7.89 15.38 -3.54
CA VAL A 117 6.90 14.60 -2.79
C VAL A 117 7.42 13.17 -2.61
N LEU A 118 7.34 12.66 -1.38
CA LEU A 118 7.50 11.25 -1.05
C LEU A 118 6.12 10.69 -0.70
N LEU A 119 5.58 9.82 -1.53
CA LEU A 119 4.24 9.22 -1.40
C LEU A 119 4.33 7.69 -1.33
N PRO A 120 4.73 7.11 -0.19
CA PRO A 120 4.66 5.66 -0.02
C PRO A 120 3.21 5.18 0.07
N GLY A 121 2.93 3.98 -0.45
CA GLY A 121 1.62 3.35 -0.34
C GLY A 121 0.56 3.91 -1.29
N ALA A 122 0.92 4.26 -2.52
CA ALA A 122 -0.02 4.76 -3.53
C ALA A 122 -0.97 3.68 -4.11
N GLY A 123 -1.02 2.48 -3.53
CA GLY A 123 -1.85 1.36 -3.97
C GLY A 123 -2.95 0.96 -2.98
N PHE A 124 -3.58 -0.19 -3.26
CA PHE A 124 -4.70 -0.73 -2.45
C PHE A 124 -4.33 -0.91 -0.97
N ASP A 125 -3.09 -1.23 -0.68
CA ASP A 125 -2.66 -1.52 0.69
C ASP A 125 -2.83 -0.32 1.65
N VAL A 126 -3.02 0.89 1.11
CA VAL A 126 -3.15 2.13 1.89
C VAL A 126 -4.27 3.04 1.39
N VAL A 127 -4.37 3.29 0.07
CA VAL A 127 -5.28 4.33 -0.46
C VAL A 127 -6.71 4.22 0.08
N PRO A 128 -7.40 3.08 0.03
CA PRO A 128 -8.79 3.02 0.50
C PRO A 128 -8.90 3.13 2.02
N THR A 129 -7.96 2.60 2.77
CA THR A 129 -7.98 2.61 4.23
C THR A 129 -7.56 3.96 4.83
N ASP A 130 -6.54 4.60 4.28
CA ASP A 130 -6.08 5.93 4.72
C ASP A 130 -7.12 7.02 4.39
N CYS A 131 -7.71 6.97 3.19
CA CYS A 131 -8.81 7.87 2.85
C CYS A 131 -10.04 7.63 3.74
N LEU A 132 -10.38 6.37 4.04
CA LEU A 132 -11.47 6.04 4.95
C LEU A 132 -11.20 6.56 6.37
N ALA A 133 -9.96 6.42 6.86
CA ALA A 133 -9.55 6.99 8.15
C ALA A 133 -9.73 8.50 8.19
N ALA A 134 -9.35 9.20 7.12
CA ALA A 134 -9.53 10.65 7.00
C ALA A 134 -11.02 11.05 6.92
N ILE A 135 -11.86 10.29 6.18
CA ILE A 135 -13.32 10.49 6.14
C ILE A 135 -13.91 10.37 7.55
N LEU A 136 -13.55 9.35 8.30
CA LEU A 136 -14.04 9.13 9.67
C LEU A 136 -13.54 10.21 10.63
N LYS A 137 -12.29 10.64 10.51
CA LYS A 137 -11.71 11.72 11.32
C LYS A 137 -12.40 13.05 11.04
N ASN A 138 -12.75 13.33 9.79
CA ASN A 138 -13.51 14.53 9.43
C ASN A 138 -14.94 14.51 10.02
N ALA A 139 -15.56 13.32 10.07
CA ALA A 139 -16.89 13.15 10.68
C ALA A 139 -16.87 13.20 12.21
N LEU A 140 -15.79 12.71 12.84
CA LEU A 140 -15.59 12.75 14.30
C LEU A 140 -14.18 13.28 14.63
N PRO A 141 -13.98 14.61 14.64
CA PRO A 141 -12.68 15.22 14.93
C PRO A 141 -12.08 14.86 16.29
N SER A 142 -12.92 14.53 17.28
CA SER A 142 -12.53 14.09 18.63
C SER A 142 -12.12 12.62 18.72
N ALA A 143 -12.20 11.84 17.64
CA ALA A 143 -11.87 10.43 17.65
C ALA A 143 -10.47 10.16 18.23
N THR A 144 -10.43 9.24 19.19
CA THR A 144 -9.22 8.78 19.86
C THR A 144 -8.84 7.34 19.49
N HIS A 145 -9.75 6.61 18.85
CA HIS A 145 -9.58 5.23 18.44
C HIS A 145 -10.04 5.03 16.99
N LEU A 146 -9.36 4.12 16.29
CA LEU A 146 -9.67 3.76 14.90
C LEU A 146 -9.42 2.26 14.69
N ASP A 147 -10.43 1.56 14.22
CA ASP A 147 -10.31 0.21 13.70
C ASP A 147 -10.55 0.24 12.18
N LEU A 148 -9.62 -0.32 11.41
CA LEU A 148 -9.73 -0.49 9.96
C LEU A 148 -9.70 -1.97 9.63
N ALA A 149 -10.61 -2.43 8.78
CA ALA A 149 -10.68 -3.82 8.35
C ALA A 149 -10.78 -3.91 6.83
N PHE A 150 -10.18 -4.94 6.23
CA PHE A 150 -10.34 -5.19 4.80
C PHE A 150 -10.49 -6.68 4.48
N VAL A 151 -11.10 -6.95 3.34
CA VAL A 151 -11.17 -8.28 2.73
C VAL A 151 -10.85 -8.15 1.25
N VAL A 152 -10.05 -9.06 0.73
CA VAL A 152 -9.59 -9.03 -0.67
C VAL A 152 -9.99 -10.33 -1.36
N GLY A 153 -10.69 -10.20 -2.49
CA GLY A 153 -10.96 -11.31 -3.39
C GLY A 153 -9.88 -11.46 -4.47
N GLY A 154 -9.80 -12.64 -5.08
CA GLY A 154 -9.00 -12.84 -6.29
C GLY A 154 -7.62 -13.46 -6.10
N GLY A 155 -7.14 -13.65 -4.88
CA GLY A 155 -5.82 -14.25 -4.58
C GLY A 155 -4.68 -13.23 -4.62
N ALA A 156 -3.47 -13.68 -4.30
CA ALA A 156 -2.28 -12.86 -4.14
C ALA A 156 -1.29 -13.03 -5.29
N SER A 157 -0.49 -11.99 -5.59
CA SER A 157 0.67 -12.07 -6.47
C SER A 157 1.89 -12.63 -5.73
N ALA A 158 2.95 -12.97 -6.48
CA ALA A 158 4.22 -13.38 -5.89
C ALA A 158 4.80 -12.33 -4.93
N GLY A 159 4.66 -11.04 -5.26
CA GLY A 159 5.07 -9.92 -4.39
C GLY A 159 4.31 -9.93 -3.09
N THR A 160 2.97 -9.88 -3.15
CA THR A 160 2.08 -9.90 -1.99
C THR A 160 2.32 -11.12 -1.10
N THR A 161 2.50 -12.30 -1.69
CA THR A 161 2.76 -13.54 -0.93
C THR A 161 4.11 -13.46 -0.19
N LYS A 162 5.16 -12.91 -0.82
CA LYS A 162 6.47 -12.71 -0.17
C LYS A 162 6.38 -11.75 1.01
N THR A 163 5.72 -10.61 0.85
CA THR A 163 5.53 -9.63 1.93
C THR A 163 4.70 -10.23 3.07
N SER A 164 3.66 -11.01 2.76
CA SER A 164 2.87 -11.72 3.79
C SER A 164 3.69 -12.72 4.59
N VAL A 165 4.62 -13.45 3.93
CA VAL A 165 5.55 -14.39 4.60
C VAL A 165 6.51 -13.62 5.53
N GLU A 166 7.03 -12.49 5.10
CA GLU A 166 7.89 -11.63 5.92
C GLU A 166 7.12 -11.06 7.12
N GLY A 167 5.94 -10.51 6.91
CA GLY A 167 5.08 -9.97 7.96
C GLY A 167 4.66 -11.00 9.01
N ALA A 168 4.40 -12.24 8.58
CA ALA A 168 4.05 -13.34 9.48
C ALA A 168 5.16 -13.67 10.49
N ALA A 169 6.42 -13.42 10.14
CA ALA A 169 7.56 -13.64 11.04
C ALA A 169 7.75 -12.52 12.08
N VAL A 170 7.30 -11.30 11.78
CA VAL A 170 7.45 -10.12 12.66
C VAL A 170 6.43 -10.13 13.81
N GLY A 171 5.24 -10.70 13.59
CA GLY A 171 4.13 -10.68 14.55
C GLY A 171 3.15 -9.55 14.27
N GLY A 172 2.17 -9.34 15.16
CA GLY A 172 1.20 -8.26 15.06
C GLY A 172 1.78 -6.92 15.52
N ARG A 173 1.26 -5.82 14.96
CA ARG A 173 1.54 -4.45 15.40
C ARG A 173 0.25 -3.65 15.48
N ILE A 174 0.14 -2.81 16.49
CA ILE A 174 -0.94 -1.84 16.68
C ILE A 174 -0.34 -0.50 17.10
N ARG A 175 -1.10 0.57 17.01
CA ARG A 175 -0.73 1.87 17.62
C ARG A 175 -1.52 2.07 18.90
N VAL A 176 -0.84 2.44 19.98
CA VAL A 176 -1.44 2.72 21.28
C VAL A 176 -0.83 3.99 21.86
N ASN A 177 -1.66 4.98 22.14
CA ASN A 177 -1.24 6.30 22.62
C ASN A 177 -0.16 6.95 21.74
N GLY A 178 -0.30 6.79 20.43
CA GLY A 178 0.64 7.33 19.44
C GLY A 178 1.89 6.49 19.19
N GLU A 179 2.12 5.40 19.93
CA GLU A 179 3.30 4.55 19.80
C GLU A 179 2.99 3.21 19.15
N LEU A 180 3.90 2.73 18.29
CA LEU A 180 3.82 1.38 17.73
C LEU A 180 4.14 0.34 18.82
N ARG A 181 3.24 -0.62 19.00
CA ARG A 181 3.37 -1.72 19.97
C ARG A 181 3.31 -3.06 19.26
N SER A 182 4.25 -3.94 19.59
CA SER A 182 4.23 -5.34 19.13
C SER A 182 3.22 -6.13 19.94
N VAL A 183 2.37 -6.89 19.24
CA VAL A 183 1.34 -7.75 19.82
C VAL A 183 1.32 -9.10 19.08
N ARG A 184 0.48 -10.04 19.52
CA ARG A 184 0.25 -11.26 18.76
C ARG A 184 -0.61 -10.98 17.53
N ILE A 185 -0.42 -11.72 16.46
CA ILE A 185 -1.38 -11.71 15.33
C ILE A 185 -2.73 -12.21 15.86
N SER A 186 -3.81 -11.62 15.41
CA SER A 186 -5.16 -11.84 15.96
C SER A 186 -5.26 -11.55 17.46
N HIS A 187 -4.45 -10.61 17.99
CA HIS A 187 -4.54 -10.13 19.37
C HIS A 187 -5.96 -9.68 19.75
N ARG A 188 -6.63 -9.00 18.83
CA ARG A 188 -8.06 -8.66 18.90
C ARG A 188 -8.80 -9.37 17.77
N ARG A 189 -10.02 -9.81 18.06
CA ARG A 189 -10.98 -10.33 17.09
C ARG A 189 -12.28 -9.57 17.24
N ARG A 190 -12.95 -9.32 16.12
CA ARG A 190 -14.24 -8.65 16.12
C ARG A 190 -15.03 -8.98 14.85
N THR A 191 -16.29 -8.63 14.84
CA THR A 191 -17.11 -8.58 13.62
C THR A 191 -16.94 -7.20 13.00
N ALA A 192 -16.64 -7.14 11.70
CA ALA A 192 -16.62 -5.92 10.89
C ALA A 192 -17.77 -5.91 9.89
N SER A 193 -18.46 -4.77 9.77
CA SER A 193 -19.70 -4.61 8.96
C SER A 193 -19.34 -4.15 7.55
N PHE A 194 -18.84 -5.05 6.71
CA PHE A 194 -18.60 -4.78 5.30
C PHE A 194 -19.92 -4.55 4.53
N ARG A 195 -19.85 -3.93 3.35
CA ARG A 195 -21.05 -3.71 2.52
C ARG A 195 -21.72 -5.02 2.08
N SER A 196 -20.96 -6.11 1.91
CA SER A 196 -21.47 -7.45 1.62
C SER A 196 -22.04 -8.18 2.86
N GLY A 197 -21.95 -7.58 4.04
CA GLY A 197 -22.41 -8.14 5.31
C GLY A 197 -21.31 -8.29 6.36
N PRO A 198 -21.68 -8.65 7.59
CA PRO A 198 -20.75 -8.81 8.70
C PRO A 198 -19.80 -9.99 8.50
N ARG A 199 -18.54 -9.82 8.88
CA ARG A 199 -17.51 -10.88 8.85
C ARG A 199 -16.64 -10.85 10.08
N GLU A 200 -16.25 -12.02 10.58
CA GLU A 200 -15.25 -12.18 11.62
C GLU A 200 -13.86 -11.80 11.07
N VAL A 201 -13.16 -10.92 11.78
CA VAL A 201 -11.81 -10.46 11.44
C VAL A 201 -10.88 -10.54 12.64
N GLY A 202 -9.60 -10.76 12.37
CA GLY A 202 -8.53 -10.75 13.36
C GLY A 202 -7.51 -9.65 13.09
N SER A 203 -6.92 -9.09 14.14
CA SER A 203 -5.93 -8.03 13.99
C SER A 203 -4.64 -8.53 13.34
N ILE A 204 -4.09 -7.72 12.44
CA ILE A 204 -2.86 -7.99 11.68
C ILE A 204 -1.95 -6.76 11.69
N PRO A 205 -0.64 -6.91 11.45
CA PRO A 205 0.26 -5.79 11.21
C PRO A 205 0.06 -5.29 9.78
N TRP A 206 -0.52 -4.12 9.62
CA TRP A 206 -0.76 -3.51 8.32
C TRP A 206 -0.34 -2.06 8.30
N GLY A 207 0.02 -1.52 7.14
CA GLY A 207 0.59 -0.20 6.96
C GLY A 207 -0.18 0.94 7.61
N ASP A 208 -1.49 0.80 7.72
CA ASP A 208 -2.38 1.86 8.25
C ASP A 208 -2.14 2.22 9.72
N VAL A 209 -1.52 1.35 10.51
CA VAL A 209 -1.11 1.74 11.89
C VAL A 209 -0.06 2.86 11.88
N SER A 210 0.60 3.08 10.72
CA SER A 210 1.51 4.19 10.46
C SER A 210 0.81 5.30 9.66
N THR A 211 0.26 4.98 8.50
CA THR A 211 -0.28 5.98 7.57
C THR A 211 -1.51 6.69 8.14
N ALA A 212 -2.48 5.96 8.72
CA ALA A 212 -3.66 6.57 9.33
C ALA A 212 -3.33 7.43 10.56
N TYR A 213 -2.27 7.10 11.30
CA TYR A 213 -1.80 7.99 12.37
C TYR A 213 -1.25 9.31 11.83
N ARG A 214 -0.49 9.25 10.74
CA ARG A 214 0.09 10.44 10.10
C ARG A 214 -0.98 11.34 9.48
N SER A 215 -2.02 10.77 8.89
CA SER A 215 -3.10 11.51 8.24
C SER A 215 -4.14 12.04 9.21
N THR A 216 -4.40 11.35 10.33
CA THR A 216 -5.53 11.69 11.22
C THR A 216 -5.13 12.14 12.63
N GLY A 217 -3.92 11.79 13.09
CA GLY A 217 -3.48 12.00 14.46
C GLY A 217 -4.21 11.13 15.49
N ILE A 218 -5.05 10.16 15.09
CA ILE A 218 -5.74 9.25 16.02
C ILE A 218 -4.71 8.37 16.72
N PRO A 219 -4.62 8.41 18.07
CA PRO A 219 -3.51 7.78 18.79
C PRO A 219 -3.63 6.27 18.96
N ASN A 220 -4.83 5.68 18.78
CA ASN A 220 -5.05 4.25 18.97
C ASN A 220 -5.62 3.64 17.69
N ILE A 221 -4.83 2.80 16.99
CA ILE A 221 -5.20 2.24 15.69
C ILE A 221 -4.93 0.75 15.66
N THR A 222 -5.93 -0.02 15.21
CA THR A 222 -5.80 -1.45 14.96
C THR A 222 -6.32 -1.79 13.56
N THR A 223 -5.59 -2.61 12.83
CA THR A 223 -5.97 -3.08 11.50
C THR A 223 -6.33 -4.55 11.53
N PHE A 224 -7.30 -4.95 10.69
CA PHE A 224 -7.90 -6.29 10.70
C PHE A 224 -8.08 -6.83 9.28
N THR A 225 -8.07 -8.15 9.18
CA THR A 225 -8.52 -8.87 7.97
C THR A 225 -9.16 -10.21 8.36
N THR A 226 -9.75 -10.88 7.39
CA THR A 226 -10.25 -12.25 7.61
C THR A 226 -9.06 -13.19 7.84
N VAL A 227 -8.96 -13.74 9.05
CA VAL A 227 -7.96 -14.73 9.41
C VAL A 227 -8.67 -16.04 9.72
N PRO A 228 -8.37 -17.14 9.01
CA PRO A 228 -8.91 -18.44 9.36
C PRO A 228 -8.59 -18.78 10.82
N GLY A 229 -9.63 -19.13 11.61
CA GLY A 229 -9.51 -19.26 13.07
C GLY A 229 -8.43 -20.23 13.55
N LEU A 230 -8.14 -21.29 12.80
CA LEU A 230 -7.11 -22.26 13.10
C LEU A 230 -5.69 -21.75 12.84
N LEU A 231 -5.50 -20.91 11.82
CA LEU A 231 -4.18 -20.38 11.44
C LEU A 231 -3.60 -19.42 12.49
N GLY A 232 -4.44 -18.65 13.17
CA GLY A 232 -3.99 -17.75 14.25
C GLY A 232 -3.46 -18.52 15.47
N GLN A 233 -4.03 -19.71 15.78
CA GLN A 233 -3.55 -20.57 16.88
C GLN A 233 -2.30 -21.35 16.48
N LEU A 234 -2.27 -21.91 15.27
CA LEU A 234 -1.10 -22.64 14.73
C LEU A 234 0.12 -21.72 14.59
N GLN A 235 -0.07 -20.46 14.21
CA GLN A 235 1.02 -19.51 14.06
C GLN A 235 1.73 -19.24 15.40
N GLN A 236 1.04 -19.28 16.55
CA GLN A 236 1.65 -19.12 17.88
C GLN A 236 2.64 -20.27 18.18
N VAL A 237 2.29 -21.49 17.79
CA VAL A 237 3.12 -22.68 18.01
C VAL A 237 4.31 -22.71 17.05
N PHE A 238 4.11 -22.28 15.80
CA PHE A 238 5.12 -22.37 14.74
C PHE A 238 5.92 -21.08 14.51
N ALA A 239 5.62 -19.98 15.22
CA ALA A 239 6.33 -18.70 15.06
C ALA A 239 7.87 -18.83 15.16
N PRO A 240 8.47 -19.59 16.08
CA PRO A 240 9.93 -19.78 16.12
C PRO A 240 10.48 -20.45 14.85
N VAL A 241 9.76 -21.43 14.31
CA VAL A 241 10.13 -22.15 13.09
C VAL A 241 10.00 -21.26 11.86
N LEU A 242 8.92 -20.47 11.78
CA LEU A 242 8.68 -19.52 10.69
C LEU A 242 9.73 -18.39 10.63
N ARG A 243 10.42 -18.11 11.74
CA ARG A 243 11.52 -17.13 11.81
C ARG A 243 12.87 -17.65 11.31
N THR A 244 13.02 -18.95 11.09
CA THR A 244 14.29 -19.50 10.64
C THR A 244 14.57 -19.10 9.19
N SER A 245 15.83 -18.75 8.89
CA SER A 245 16.26 -18.31 7.55
C SER A 245 15.95 -19.35 6.47
N LEU A 246 16.03 -20.63 6.81
CA LEU A 246 15.74 -21.73 5.89
C LEU A 246 14.27 -21.76 5.49
N VAL A 247 13.35 -21.69 6.47
CA VAL A 247 11.89 -21.68 6.22
C VAL A 247 11.50 -20.43 5.43
N GLN A 248 12.06 -19.27 5.80
CA GLN A 248 11.83 -18.03 5.07
C GLN A 248 12.30 -18.11 3.61
N THR A 249 13.47 -18.69 3.35
CA THR A 249 14.00 -18.85 2.00
C THR A 249 13.14 -19.79 1.16
N VAL A 250 12.73 -20.93 1.71
CA VAL A 250 11.85 -21.89 1.03
C VAL A 250 10.48 -21.25 0.76
N ALA A 251 9.87 -20.61 1.77
CA ALA A 251 8.58 -19.96 1.63
C ALA A 251 8.62 -18.84 0.56
N LYS A 252 9.67 -18.03 0.51
CA LYS A 252 9.86 -16.99 -0.52
C LYS A 252 10.08 -17.56 -1.92
N THR A 253 10.77 -18.71 -2.02
CA THR A 253 10.97 -19.39 -3.31
C THR A 253 9.64 -19.94 -3.85
N VAL A 254 8.82 -20.55 -3.01
CA VAL A 254 7.48 -21.02 -3.37
C VAL A 254 6.56 -19.83 -3.71
N ALA A 255 6.58 -18.78 -2.88
CA ALA A 255 5.83 -17.55 -3.13
C ALA A 255 6.19 -16.90 -4.48
N GLY A 256 7.46 -17.01 -4.90
CA GLY A 256 7.93 -16.50 -6.19
C GLY A 256 7.30 -17.17 -7.41
N LYS A 257 6.70 -18.35 -7.26
CA LYS A 257 6.01 -19.10 -8.32
C LYS A 257 4.51 -18.77 -8.41
N VAL A 258 3.97 -18.04 -7.46
CA VAL A 258 2.56 -17.64 -7.46
C VAL A 258 2.30 -16.65 -8.60
N LYS A 259 1.40 -17.02 -9.49
CA LYS A 259 0.91 -16.10 -10.54
C LYS A 259 -0.21 -15.26 -9.95
N GLY A 260 -0.14 -13.94 -10.13
CA GLY A 260 -1.24 -13.03 -9.77
C GLY A 260 -2.53 -13.37 -10.52
N PRO A 261 -3.68 -12.80 -10.12
CA PRO A 261 -4.97 -13.07 -10.78
C PRO A 261 -4.93 -12.63 -12.25
N ASP A 262 -5.48 -13.47 -13.15
CA ASP A 262 -5.68 -13.11 -14.55
C ASP A 262 -6.73 -11.99 -14.70
N GLU A 263 -6.89 -11.46 -15.90
CA GLU A 263 -7.81 -10.37 -16.23
C GLU A 263 -9.26 -10.72 -15.86
N ARG A 264 -9.72 -11.91 -16.24
CA ARG A 264 -11.08 -12.39 -15.92
C ARG A 264 -11.32 -12.45 -14.43
N LYS A 265 -10.35 -12.92 -13.67
CA LYS A 265 -10.43 -13.01 -12.20
C LYS A 265 -10.43 -11.62 -11.57
N ARG A 266 -9.60 -10.67 -12.08
CA ARG A 266 -9.63 -9.27 -11.62
C ARG A 266 -10.97 -8.61 -11.91
N ALA A 267 -11.54 -8.80 -13.09
CA ALA A 267 -12.83 -8.21 -13.46
C ALA A 267 -13.98 -8.68 -12.56
N ASN A 268 -13.94 -9.94 -12.10
CA ASN A 268 -15.00 -10.58 -11.32
C ASN A 268 -14.79 -10.56 -9.81
N THR A 269 -13.71 -9.97 -9.31
CA THR A 269 -13.44 -9.89 -7.87
C THR A 269 -13.47 -8.45 -7.37
N ARG A 270 -13.83 -8.30 -6.10
CA ARG A 270 -13.91 -7.02 -5.40
C ARG A 270 -13.11 -7.12 -4.12
N ALA A 271 -12.72 -5.96 -3.60
CA ALA A 271 -12.26 -5.85 -2.23
C ALA A 271 -13.19 -4.92 -1.45
N GLU A 272 -13.23 -5.07 -0.16
CA GLU A 272 -14.04 -4.24 0.72
C GLU A 272 -13.20 -3.78 1.91
N VAL A 273 -13.45 -2.56 2.33
CA VAL A 273 -12.83 -1.92 3.49
C VAL A 273 -13.94 -1.45 4.41
N PHE A 274 -13.74 -1.64 5.70
CA PHE A 274 -14.60 -1.12 6.76
C PHE A 274 -13.75 -0.31 7.72
N GLY A 275 -14.26 0.82 8.19
CA GLY A 275 -13.63 1.64 9.20
C GLY A 275 -14.63 2.05 10.28
N GLU A 276 -14.12 2.14 11.50
CA GLU A 276 -14.85 2.60 12.67
C GLU A 276 -13.93 3.48 13.51
N ALA A 277 -14.37 4.70 13.82
CA ALA A 277 -13.65 5.62 14.69
C ALA A 277 -14.55 6.04 15.86
N TRP A 278 -13.95 6.22 17.05
CA TRP A 278 -14.74 6.59 18.22
C TRP A 278 -13.91 7.39 19.24
N ASP A 279 -14.66 8.10 20.10
CA ASP A 279 -14.19 8.71 21.35
C ASP A 279 -14.96 8.10 22.54
N ALA A 280 -15.01 8.80 23.67
CA ALA A 280 -15.72 8.35 24.87
C ALA A 280 -17.26 8.36 24.73
N GLN A 281 -17.82 9.08 23.77
CA GLN A 281 -19.26 9.36 23.69
C GLN A 281 -19.88 8.97 22.34
N THR A 282 -19.12 9.01 21.27
CA THR A 282 -19.61 8.90 19.90
C THR A 282 -18.77 7.92 19.11
N ARG A 283 -19.45 7.23 18.21
CA ARG A 283 -18.84 6.29 17.26
C ARG A 283 -19.34 6.57 15.86
N VAL A 284 -18.44 6.48 14.89
CA VAL A 284 -18.76 6.61 13.46
C VAL A 284 -18.21 5.45 12.68
N GLU A 285 -18.94 4.99 11.68
CA GLU A 285 -18.52 3.91 10.81
C GLU A 285 -18.82 4.20 9.33
N CYS A 286 -18.00 3.64 8.46
CA CYS A 286 -18.18 3.72 7.02
C CYS A 286 -17.55 2.48 6.35
N ALA A 287 -18.10 2.08 5.20
CA ALA A 287 -17.56 0.97 4.41
C ALA A 287 -17.41 1.35 2.94
N ILE A 288 -16.36 0.83 2.32
CA ILE A 288 -16.03 1.06 0.90
C ILE A 288 -15.92 -0.29 0.20
N THR A 289 -16.55 -0.40 -0.97
CA THR A 289 -16.30 -1.49 -1.92
C THR A 289 -15.45 -0.96 -3.06
N THR A 290 -14.44 -1.71 -3.45
CA THR A 290 -13.51 -1.35 -4.52
C THR A 290 -13.50 -2.43 -5.60
N PRO A 291 -13.00 -2.14 -6.81
CA PRO A 291 -12.58 -3.18 -7.74
C PRO A 291 -11.55 -4.13 -7.10
N ASN A 292 -11.06 -5.08 -7.87
CA ASN A 292 -9.91 -5.89 -7.46
C ASN A 292 -8.74 -5.03 -7.00
N ALA A 293 -8.07 -5.42 -5.92
CA ALA A 293 -6.98 -4.66 -5.30
C ALA A 293 -5.88 -4.24 -6.29
N TYR A 294 -5.52 -5.08 -7.25
CA TYR A 294 -4.49 -4.74 -8.25
C TYR A 294 -4.99 -3.76 -9.31
N SER A 295 -6.25 -3.88 -9.72
CA SER A 295 -6.86 -2.92 -10.65
C SER A 295 -6.97 -1.55 -10.01
N LEU A 296 -7.38 -1.50 -8.74
CA LEU A 296 -7.41 -0.26 -7.96
C LEU A 296 -6.00 0.32 -7.80
N THR A 297 -4.98 -0.50 -7.50
CA THR A 297 -3.60 -0.03 -7.38
C THR A 297 -3.11 0.63 -8.67
N ALA A 298 -3.40 0.04 -9.84
CA ALA A 298 -2.99 0.64 -11.10
C ALA A 298 -3.70 1.99 -11.34
N ASP A 299 -5.00 2.07 -11.07
CA ASP A 299 -5.78 3.30 -11.23
C ASP A 299 -5.32 4.40 -10.26
N SER A 300 -5.15 4.07 -8.97
CA SER A 300 -4.73 5.04 -7.96
C SER A 300 -3.33 5.61 -8.21
N VAL A 301 -2.40 4.77 -8.66
CA VAL A 301 -1.04 5.23 -9.03
C VAL A 301 -1.09 6.21 -10.18
N LEU A 302 -1.86 5.95 -11.25
CA LEU A 302 -1.96 6.87 -12.39
C LEU A 302 -2.62 8.19 -11.99
N ARG A 303 -3.65 8.15 -11.15
CA ARG A 303 -4.27 9.40 -10.63
C ARG A 303 -3.34 10.16 -9.71
N ALA A 304 -2.56 9.46 -8.88
CA ALA A 304 -1.55 10.08 -8.04
C ALA A 304 -0.46 10.78 -8.87
N ILE A 305 0.05 10.12 -9.92
CA ILE A 305 1.00 10.71 -10.87
C ILE A 305 0.41 11.96 -11.54
N ALA A 306 -0.84 11.91 -11.98
CA ALA A 306 -1.48 13.06 -12.63
C ALA A 306 -1.68 14.27 -11.70
N LYS A 307 -1.66 14.07 -10.39
CA LYS A 307 -1.89 15.12 -9.37
C LYS A 307 -0.63 15.52 -8.61
N ILE A 308 0.49 14.81 -8.76
CA ILE A 308 1.66 14.93 -7.88
C ILE A 308 2.27 16.32 -7.88
N ASP A 309 2.31 17.00 -9.03
CA ASP A 309 2.85 18.35 -9.18
C ASP A 309 2.07 19.41 -8.38
N GLY A 310 0.81 19.13 -8.03
CA GLY A 310 -0.04 20.00 -7.21
C GLY A 310 0.14 19.78 -5.70
N VAL A 311 0.93 18.80 -5.28
CA VAL A 311 1.14 18.46 -3.86
C VAL A 311 2.34 19.25 -3.31
N ALA A 312 2.19 19.82 -2.13
CA ALA A 312 3.30 20.49 -1.45
C ALA A 312 4.47 19.51 -1.20
N PRO A 313 5.74 19.93 -1.36
CA PRO A 313 6.88 19.07 -1.05
C PRO A 313 6.85 18.55 0.39
N GLY A 314 7.23 17.28 0.56
CA GLY A 314 7.22 16.59 1.85
C GLY A 314 6.91 15.12 1.73
N SER A 315 6.78 14.44 2.87
CA SER A 315 6.35 13.04 2.94
C SER A 315 4.87 12.97 3.29
N HIS A 316 4.08 12.35 2.43
CA HIS A 316 2.62 12.32 2.50
C HIS A 316 2.06 10.90 2.56
N THR A 317 0.86 10.78 3.11
CA THR A 317 -0.05 9.65 2.86
C THR A 317 -0.98 10.01 1.70
N PRO A 318 -1.66 9.04 1.06
CA PRO A 318 -2.59 9.36 -0.02
C PRO A 318 -3.66 10.40 0.37
N SER A 319 -4.26 10.27 1.56
CA SER A 319 -5.30 11.21 2.01
C SER A 319 -4.75 12.59 2.37
N SER A 320 -3.51 12.67 2.87
CA SER A 320 -2.87 13.96 3.15
C SER A 320 -2.40 14.69 1.90
N ALA A 321 -2.06 13.94 0.83
CA ALA A 321 -1.65 14.49 -0.45
C ALA A 321 -2.86 14.97 -1.29
N PHE A 322 -3.92 14.18 -1.35
CA PHE A 322 -5.01 14.36 -2.31
C PHE A 322 -6.39 14.59 -1.68
N GLY A 323 -6.47 14.56 -0.35
CA GLY A 323 -7.73 14.69 0.40
C GLY A 323 -8.41 13.34 0.66
N ALA A 324 -9.34 13.35 1.62
CA ALA A 324 -10.08 12.17 2.05
C ALA A 324 -10.93 11.54 0.91
N ASP A 325 -11.41 12.36 0.00
CA ASP A 325 -12.26 11.93 -1.11
C ASP A 325 -11.50 11.34 -2.31
N PHE A 326 -10.18 11.33 -2.29
CA PHE A 326 -9.37 10.76 -3.37
C PHE A 326 -9.78 9.32 -3.73
N VAL A 327 -10.13 8.51 -2.73
CA VAL A 327 -10.61 7.15 -2.96
C VAL A 327 -11.90 7.09 -3.78
N ARG A 328 -12.75 8.11 -3.70
CA ARG A 328 -14.03 8.19 -4.43
C ARG A 328 -13.84 8.56 -5.91
N GLU A 329 -12.69 9.10 -6.26
CA GLU A 329 -12.33 9.41 -7.65
C GLU A 329 -11.92 8.16 -8.43
N LEU A 330 -11.58 7.06 -7.74
CA LEU A 330 -11.10 5.83 -8.36
C LEU A 330 -12.24 5.06 -9.03
N ASP A 331 -11.97 4.50 -10.19
CA ASP A 331 -12.97 3.81 -11.00
C ASP A 331 -13.58 2.61 -10.26
N GLY A 332 -14.91 2.57 -10.20
CA GLY A 332 -15.68 1.48 -9.60
C GLY A 332 -15.65 1.41 -8.08
N VAL A 333 -15.16 2.44 -7.41
CA VAL A 333 -15.24 2.57 -5.94
C VAL A 333 -16.62 3.06 -5.52
N VAL A 334 -17.19 2.44 -4.50
CA VAL A 334 -18.48 2.82 -3.90
C VAL A 334 -18.33 2.87 -2.39
N ALA A 335 -18.49 4.06 -1.82
CA ALA A 335 -18.49 4.29 -0.37
C ALA A 335 -19.93 4.37 0.17
N SER A 336 -20.16 3.87 1.39
CA SER A 336 -21.38 4.15 2.13
C SER A 336 -21.38 5.57 2.69
N GLU A 337 -22.51 6.06 3.12
CA GLU A 337 -22.57 7.22 4.02
C GLU A 337 -21.92 6.88 5.36
N VAL A 338 -21.35 7.91 6.01
CA VAL A 338 -20.86 7.78 7.39
C VAL A 338 -22.07 7.68 8.32
N ARG A 339 -22.08 6.66 9.15
CA ARG A 339 -23.14 6.43 10.13
C ARG A 339 -22.62 6.70 11.52
N PHE A 340 -23.42 7.43 12.30
CA PHE A 340 -23.20 7.61 13.73
C PHE A 340 -23.90 6.47 14.46
N THR A 341 -23.18 5.80 15.34
CA THR A 341 -23.69 4.71 16.19
C THR A 341 -23.46 5.07 17.65
N SER A 342 -24.39 4.75 18.49
CA SER A 342 -24.32 4.97 19.95
C SER A 342 -23.49 3.87 20.62
#